data_391b39e89ae3906c351ead98a1cae5d3
#
_entry.id   391b39e89ae3906c351ead98a1cae5d3
#
_cell.length_a   1.000
_cell.length_b   1.000
_cell.length_c   1.000
_cell.angle_alpha   90.00
_cell.angle_beta   90.00
_cell.angle_gamma   90.00
#
_symmetry.space_group_name_H-M   'P 1'
#
loop_
_entity.id
_entity.type
_entity.pdbx_description
1 polymer ?
#
loop_
_entity_poly.entity_id
_entity_poly.type
_entity_poly.pdbx_seq_one_letter_code
_entity_poly.pdbx_strand_id
1 'polypeptide(L)'
;MPFTKEDVEASVGSRTEIAVGSWTSKDALLYALSVGAGQDAPFDELASTTENGPLPQKVLPSFVCVAAPRTGRAGNLSWDMRRLLHGAQSFELFKTPQPEARVAAFSTMDSVYDKGSAAVVNTSNEIMDA
;
A
#
# COMPACT_ATOMS: atom_id res chain seq x y z
N MET A 1 -17.87 -17.97 -10.95
CA MET A 1 -17.09 -17.30 -9.88
C MET A 1 -16.43 -18.35 -8.99
N PRO A 2 -15.22 -18.13 -8.52
CA PRO A 2 -14.57 -19.07 -7.60
C PRO A 2 -15.12 -19.02 -6.16
N PHE A 3 -16.06 -18.10 -5.88
CA PHE A 3 -16.65 -17.85 -4.56
C PHE A 3 -18.15 -18.11 -4.59
N THR A 4 -18.70 -18.64 -3.51
CA THR A 4 -20.14 -18.69 -3.30
C THR A 4 -20.63 -17.32 -2.80
N LYS A 5 -21.94 -17.09 -2.93
CA LYS A 5 -22.55 -15.88 -2.37
C LYS A 5 -22.36 -15.79 -0.85
N GLU A 6 -22.45 -16.92 -0.17
CA GLU A 6 -22.24 -17.04 1.27
C GLU A 6 -20.81 -16.68 1.68
N ASP A 7 -19.79 -17.13 0.93
CA ASP A 7 -18.38 -16.76 1.18
C ASP A 7 -18.17 -15.24 1.06
N VAL A 8 -18.80 -14.62 0.07
CA VAL A 8 -18.71 -13.17 -0.15
C VAL A 8 -19.39 -12.41 0.99
N GLU A 9 -20.62 -12.79 1.37
CA GLU A 9 -21.38 -12.17 2.44
C GLU A 9 -20.65 -12.29 3.80
N ALA A 10 -19.99 -13.42 4.05
CA ALA A 10 -19.19 -13.62 5.26
C ALA A 10 -17.88 -12.80 5.29
N SER A 11 -17.38 -12.41 4.13
CA SER A 11 -16.09 -11.71 4.00
C SER A 11 -16.22 -10.19 3.90
N VAL A 12 -17.29 -9.70 3.28
CA VAL A 12 -17.54 -8.25 3.13
C VAL A 12 -17.75 -7.59 4.50
N GLY A 13 -17.08 -6.47 4.72
CA GLY A 13 -17.08 -5.73 5.99
C GLY A 13 -16.11 -6.28 7.04
N SER A 14 -15.46 -7.42 6.80
CA SER A 14 -14.46 -7.92 7.74
C SER A 14 -13.20 -7.06 7.71
N ARG A 15 -12.74 -6.59 8.87
CA ARG A 15 -11.50 -5.83 9.06
C ARG A 15 -10.51 -6.71 9.82
N THR A 16 -9.34 -6.86 9.27
CA THR A 16 -8.30 -7.73 9.83
C THR A 16 -6.96 -7.01 9.85
N GLU A 17 -6.21 -7.13 10.94
CA GLU A 17 -4.80 -6.78 10.93
C GLU A 17 -4.06 -7.76 10.05
N ILE A 18 -3.45 -7.27 8.99
CA ILE A 18 -2.80 -8.11 7.99
C ILE A 18 -1.30 -8.22 8.18
N ALA A 19 -0.65 -7.20 8.74
CA ALA A 19 0.77 -7.22 9.00
C ALA A 19 1.23 -6.06 9.90
N VAL A 20 2.36 -6.29 10.55
CA VAL A 20 3.20 -5.23 11.14
C VAL A 20 4.49 -5.17 10.34
N GLY A 21 4.96 -3.98 10.03
CA GLY A 21 6.18 -3.78 9.27
C GLY A 21 6.87 -2.47 9.62
N SER A 22 7.99 -2.24 8.99
CA SER A 22 8.76 -1.01 9.15
C SER A 22 9.46 -0.67 7.83
N TRP A 23 9.80 0.58 7.67
CA TRP A 23 10.71 1.06 6.63
C TRP A 23 11.77 1.97 7.23
N THR A 24 12.84 2.13 6.50
CA THR A 24 13.97 2.98 6.86
C THR A 24 14.09 4.17 5.90
N SER A 25 14.89 5.15 6.27
CA SER A 25 15.31 6.26 5.43
C SER A 25 15.77 5.78 4.03
N LYS A 26 16.56 4.72 4.00
CA LYS A 26 17.07 4.12 2.75
C LYS A 26 15.94 3.63 1.83
N ASP A 27 14.90 3.02 2.38
CA ASP A 27 13.79 2.52 1.59
C ASP A 27 13.03 3.66 0.92
N ALA A 28 12.82 4.75 1.66
CA ALA A 28 12.17 5.95 1.14
C ALA A 28 13.00 6.65 0.05
N LEU A 29 14.32 6.74 0.22
CA LEU A 29 15.23 7.29 -0.78
C LEU A 29 15.28 6.42 -2.03
N LEU A 30 15.38 5.12 -1.88
CA LEU A 30 15.39 4.17 -3.00
C LEU A 30 14.10 4.28 -3.82
N TYR A 31 12.96 4.40 -3.16
CA TYR A 31 11.69 4.62 -3.83
C TYR A 31 11.69 5.94 -4.63
N ALA A 32 12.11 7.05 -4.00
CA ALA A 32 12.14 8.35 -4.65
C ALA A 32 13.01 8.32 -5.92
N LEU A 33 14.22 7.74 -5.83
CA LEU A 33 15.10 7.55 -6.98
C LEU A 33 14.47 6.69 -8.07
N SER A 34 13.76 5.62 -7.67
CA SER A 34 13.13 4.69 -8.61
C SER A 34 12.00 5.30 -9.45
N VAL A 35 11.35 6.34 -8.93
CA VAL A 35 10.29 7.08 -9.65
C VAL A 35 10.79 8.36 -10.30
N GLY A 36 12.11 8.59 -10.31
CA GLY A 36 12.76 9.64 -11.07
C GLY A 36 13.18 10.88 -10.30
N ALA A 37 13.12 10.86 -8.96
CA ALA A 37 13.63 11.98 -8.17
C ALA A 37 15.12 12.25 -8.47
N GLY A 38 15.47 13.51 -8.72
CA GLY A 38 16.82 13.95 -9.06
C GLY A 38 17.27 13.63 -10.47
N GLN A 39 16.44 13.05 -11.32
CA GLN A 39 16.80 12.67 -12.68
C GLN A 39 17.10 13.88 -13.57
N ASP A 40 16.25 14.88 -13.53
CA ASP A 40 16.35 16.08 -14.38
C ASP A 40 17.15 17.20 -13.70
N ALA A 41 17.01 17.35 -12.39
CA ALA A 41 17.63 18.38 -11.59
C ALA A 41 18.16 17.79 -10.27
N PRO A 42 19.34 17.14 -10.26
CA PRO A 42 19.84 16.41 -9.10
C PRO A 42 19.93 17.22 -7.81
N PHE A 43 20.29 18.50 -7.93
CA PHE A 43 20.48 19.37 -6.77
C PHE A 43 19.19 20.03 -6.26
N ASP A 44 18.12 20.01 -7.03
CA ASP A 44 16.84 20.62 -6.65
C ASP A 44 16.00 19.69 -5.76
N GLU A 45 16.27 18.37 -5.80
CA GLU A 45 15.49 17.35 -5.10
C GLU A 45 16.28 16.63 -3.99
N LEU A 46 17.30 17.27 -3.43
CA LEU A 46 18.16 16.68 -2.39
C LEU A 46 17.40 16.18 -1.17
N ALA A 47 16.31 16.85 -0.78
CA ALA A 47 15.48 16.39 0.33
C ALA A 47 14.84 15.01 0.13
N SER A 48 14.68 14.56 -1.12
CA SER A 48 14.11 13.27 -1.46
C SER A 48 15.14 12.23 -1.95
N THR A 49 16.39 12.66 -2.18
CA THR A 49 17.43 11.82 -2.81
C THR A 49 18.63 11.53 -1.91
N THR A 50 18.77 12.23 -0.78
CA THR A 50 19.84 11.98 0.18
C THR A 50 19.43 12.37 1.60
N GLU A 51 19.95 11.64 2.59
CA GLU A 51 19.89 12.00 4.00
C GLU A 51 20.97 13.02 4.41
N ASN A 52 21.96 13.25 3.58
CA ASN A 52 23.11 14.12 3.86
C ASN A 52 22.95 15.55 3.31
N GLY A 53 21.77 15.90 2.85
CA GLY A 53 21.49 17.24 2.33
C GLY A 53 21.30 18.29 3.41
N PRO A 54 21.25 19.58 3.03
CA PRO A 54 21.03 20.68 3.96
C PRO A 54 19.58 20.76 4.48
N LEU A 55 18.67 20.03 3.89
CA LEU A 55 17.26 19.99 4.25
C LEU A 55 16.90 18.63 4.87
N PRO A 56 15.93 18.61 5.80
CA PRO A 56 15.40 17.35 6.31
C PRO A 56 14.88 16.46 5.17
N GLN A 57 15.12 15.17 5.27
CA GLN A 57 14.63 14.21 4.29
C GLN A 57 13.10 14.26 4.19
N LYS A 58 12.60 14.27 2.96
CA LYS A 58 11.18 14.16 2.62
C LYS A 58 10.87 12.81 2.01
N VAL A 59 9.73 12.28 2.39
CA VAL A 59 9.20 11.04 1.81
C VAL A 59 8.14 11.41 0.77
N LEU A 60 8.23 10.81 -0.41
CA LEU A 60 7.20 11.00 -1.42
C LEU A 60 5.86 10.39 -0.94
N PRO A 61 4.74 11.10 -1.09
CA PRO A 61 3.44 10.64 -0.61
C PRO A 61 3.06 9.25 -1.11
N SER A 62 3.33 8.95 -2.38
CA SER A 62 3.02 7.66 -3.01
C SER A 62 3.86 6.48 -2.49
N PHE A 63 4.93 6.73 -1.72
CA PHE A 63 5.73 5.69 -1.10
C PHE A 63 4.90 4.74 -0.23
N VAL A 64 3.87 5.24 0.46
CA VAL A 64 2.97 4.42 1.28
C VAL A 64 2.28 3.30 0.50
N CYS A 65 2.10 3.48 -0.81
CA CYS A 65 1.49 2.48 -1.67
C CYS A 65 2.36 1.22 -1.82
N VAL A 66 3.66 1.31 -1.60
CA VAL A 66 4.60 0.18 -1.71
C VAL A 66 5.24 -0.20 -0.38
N ALA A 67 5.38 0.75 0.55
CA ALA A 67 6.01 0.53 1.85
C ALA A 67 5.12 -0.24 2.83
N ALA A 68 3.81 -0.15 2.68
CA ALA A 68 2.87 -0.83 3.56
C ALA A 68 3.06 -2.35 3.51
N PRO A 69 3.14 -3.01 4.66
CA PRO A 69 3.20 -4.47 4.69
C PRO A 69 1.94 -5.07 4.06
N ARG A 70 2.11 -6.11 3.23
CA ARG A 70 1.04 -6.73 2.43
C ARG A 70 0.98 -8.26 2.59
N THR A 71 1.25 -8.77 3.78
CA THR A 71 1.37 -10.21 4.00
C THR A 71 0.05 -10.93 4.28
N GLY A 72 -1.03 -10.20 4.47
CA GLY A 72 -2.36 -10.75 4.75
C GLY A 72 -3.43 -10.23 3.81
N ARG A 73 -4.64 -10.69 4.03
CA ARG A 73 -5.85 -10.19 3.36
C ARG A 73 -7.05 -10.27 4.29
N ALA A 74 -7.98 -9.34 4.09
CA ALA A 74 -9.25 -9.38 4.79
C ALA A 74 -10.16 -10.46 4.22
N GLY A 75 -10.97 -11.04 5.07
CA GLY A 75 -11.95 -12.06 4.71
C GLY A 75 -11.34 -13.42 4.41
N ASN A 76 -12.21 -14.37 4.10
CA ASN A 76 -11.87 -15.78 3.89
C ASN A 76 -11.81 -16.18 2.42
N LEU A 77 -11.92 -15.21 1.49
CA LEU A 77 -11.88 -15.50 0.06
C LEU A 77 -10.47 -15.88 -0.38
N SER A 78 -10.39 -16.95 -1.18
CA SER A 78 -9.15 -17.44 -1.76
C SER A 78 -9.20 -17.36 -3.27
N TRP A 79 -8.17 -16.82 -3.90
CA TRP A 79 -8.05 -16.74 -5.36
C TRP A 79 -6.65 -17.13 -5.82
N ASP A 80 -6.55 -17.51 -7.09
CA ASP A 80 -5.26 -17.79 -7.72
C ASP A 80 -4.52 -16.47 -7.97
N MET A 81 -3.41 -16.27 -7.28
CA MET A 81 -2.57 -15.06 -7.40
C MET A 81 -2.02 -14.85 -8.82
N ARG A 82 -1.89 -15.92 -9.62
CA ARG A 82 -1.44 -15.83 -11.02
C ARG A 82 -2.49 -15.20 -11.94
N ARG A 83 -3.74 -15.13 -11.48
CA ARG A 83 -4.88 -14.56 -12.21
C ARG A 83 -5.33 -13.22 -11.64
N LEU A 84 -4.59 -12.69 -10.67
CA LEU A 84 -4.87 -11.39 -10.06
C LEU A 84 -4.30 -10.28 -10.95
N LEU A 85 -5.15 -9.30 -11.25
CA LEU A 85 -4.77 -8.06 -11.91
C LEU A 85 -5.05 -6.89 -10.97
N HIS A 86 -4.10 -5.97 -10.86
CA HIS A 86 -4.28 -4.72 -10.16
C HIS A 86 -5.06 -3.77 -11.05
N GLY A 87 -6.31 -3.49 -10.71
CA GLY A 87 -7.20 -2.68 -11.54
C GLY A 87 -7.10 -1.18 -11.27
N ALA A 88 -7.09 -0.79 -10.01
CA ALA A 88 -7.01 0.61 -9.60
C ALA A 88 -6.49 0.74 -8.16
N GLN A 89 -5.93 1.89 -7.83
CA GLN A 89 -5.53 2.25 -6.48
C GLN A 89 -5.70 3.75 -6.28
N SER A 90 -6.19 4.13 -5.10
CA SER A 90 -6.17 5.49 -4.59
C SER A 90 -5.64 5.48 -3.16
N PHE A 91 -5.19 6.62 -2.66
CA PHE A 91 -4.77 6.76 -1.27
C PHE A 91 -5.06 8.16 -0.77
N GLU A 92 -5.21 8.29 0.53
CA GLU A 92 -5.34 9.54 1.26
C GLU A 92 -4.36 9.51 2.44
N LEU A 93 -3.68 10.62 2.68
CA LEU A 93 -2.73 10.76 3.77
C LEU A 93 -3.33 11.68 4.84
N PHE A 94 -3.49 11.15 6.05
CA PHE A 94 -3.86 11.92 7.23
C PHE A 94 -2.65 12.45 8.00
N LYS A 95 -1.46 11.92 7.67
CA LYS A 95 -0.18 12.29 8.25
C LYS A 95 0.91 12.14 7.20
N THR A 96 1.85 13.08 7.17
CA THR A 96 3.03 12.98 6.30
C THR A 96 3.89 11.77 6.71
N PRO A 97 4.21 10.86 5.77
CA PRO A 97 5.08 9.73 6.06
C PRO A 97 6.46 10.22 6.53
N GLN A 98 6.96 9.59 7.58
CA GLN A 98 8.31 9.86 8.09
C GLN A 98 9.33 9.00 7.34
N PRO A 99 10.61 9.44 7.27
CA PRO A 99 11.68 8.66 6.65
C PRO A 99 11.83 7.25 7.24
N GLU A 100 11.56 7.12 8.52
CA GLU A 100 11.56 5.84 9.24
C GLU A 100 10.25 5.69 10.00
N ALA A 101 9.64 4.52 9.92
CA ALA A 101 8.42 4.25 10.66
C ALA A 101 8.26 2.75 10.93
N ARG A 102 7.56 2.45 12.02
CA ARG A 102 6.98 1.14 12.28
C ARG A 102 5.46 1.30 12.21
N VAL A 103 4.80 0.42 11.47
CA VAL A 103 3.39 0.54 11.18
C VAL A 103 2.67 -0.80 11.30
N ALA A 104 1.39 -0.73 11.67
CA ALA A 104 0.44 -1.81 11.54
C ALA A 104 -0.49 -1.55 10.35
N ALA A 105 -0.73 -2.57 9.55
CA ALA A 105 -1.63 -2.50 8.42
C ALA A 105 -2.89 -3.33 8.68
N PHE A 106 -4.03 -2.75 8.39
CA PHE A 106 -5.34 -3.38 8.48
C PHE A 106 -5.97 -3.38 7.10
N SER A 107 -6.66 -4.46 6.78
CA SER A 107 -7.41 -4.57 5.52
C SER A 107 -8.89 -4.81 5.81
N THR A 108 -9.73 -4.13 5.08
CA THR A 108 -11.18 -4.35 5.07
C THR A 108 -11.60 -4.76 3.66
N MET A 109 -12.39 -5.80 3.55
CA MET A 109 -13.02 -6.16 2.28
C MET A 109 -14.29 -5.33 2.11
N ASP A 110 -14.27 -4.37 1.19
CA ASP A 110 -15.38 -3.44 1.03
C ASP A 110 -16.50 -4.03 0.16
N SER A 111 -16.15 -4.67 -0.93
CA SER A 111 -17.12 -5.24 -1.86
C SER A 111 -16.51 -6.24 -2.82
N VAL A 112 -17.35 -7.13 -3.33
CA VAL A 112 -17.02 -8.07 -4.41
C VAL A 112 -18.10 -8.00 -5.47
N TYR A 113 -17.73 -7.75 -6.72
CA TYR A 113 -18.64 -7.69 -7.85
C TYR A 113 -18.34 -8.81 -8.83
N ASP A 114 -19.37 -9.59 -9.17
CA ASP A 114 -19.30 -10.57 -10.26
C ASP A 114 -19.47 -9.83 -11.61
N LYS A 115 -18.49 -9.98 -12.48
CA LYS A 115 -18.52 -9.47 -13.86
C LYS A 115 -18.67 -10.59 -14.90
N GLY A 116 -19.05 -11.78 -14.49
CA GLY A 116 -19.18 -12.96 -15.33
C GLY A 116 -17.84 -13.64 -15.59
N SER A 117 -16.95 -13.05 -16.37
CA SER A 117 -15.63 -13.59 -16.68
C SER A 117 -14.58 -13.36 -15.58
N ALA A 118 -14.83 -12.44 -14.66
CA ALA A 118 -13.95 -12.07 -13.56
C ALA A 118 -14.73 -11.54 -12.35
N ALA A 119 -14.08 -11.51 -11.19
CA ALA A 119 -14.60 -10.81 -10.02
C ALA A 119 -13.75 -9.54 -9.77
N VAL A 120 -14.42 -8.45 -9.42
CA VAL A 120 -13.76 -7.22 -8.93
C VAL A 120 -13.88 -7.21 -7.42
N VAL A 121 -12.73 -7.24 -6.74
CA VAL A 121 -12.64 -7.20 -5.28
C VAL A 121 -12.09 -5.83 -4.88
N ASN A 122 -12.85 -5.08 -4.09
CA ASN A 122 -12.41 -3.81 -3.52
C ASN A 122 -12.03 -4.00 -2.06
N THR A 123 -10.88 -3.47 -1.69
CA THR A 123 -10.38 -3.50 -0.32
C THR A 123 -9.88 -2.12 0.08
N SER A 124 -10.16 -1.71 1.30
CA SER A 124 -9.54 -0.57 1.96
C SER A 124 -8.44 -1.04 2.89
N ASN A 125 -7.27 -0.40 2.79
CA ASN A 125 -6.15 -0.70 3.66
C ASN A 125 -5.80 0.53 4.48
N GLU A 126 -5.80 0.39 5.79
CA GLU A 126 -5.38 1.43 6.74
C GLU A 126 -3.97 1.14 7.22
N ILE A 127 -3.13 2.14 7.23
CA ILE A 127 -1.77 2.07 7.77
C ILE A 127 -1.71 3.01 8.95
N MET A 128 -1.36 2.48 10.10
CA MET A 128 -1.29 3.21 11.36
C MET A 128 0.08 3.07 11.99
N ASP A 129 0.51 4.08 12.75
CA ASP A 129 1.72 3.96 13.59
C ASP A 129 1.54 2.78 14.57
N ALA A 130 2.59 1.95 14.72
CA ALA A 130 2.63 0.79 15.61
C ALA A 130 3.53 1.01 16.81
#